data_9679d70d207a7956db5645fe8d54c302
#
_entry.id   9679d70d207a7956db5645fe8d54c302
#
_cell.length_a   1.000
_cell.length_b   1.000
_cell.length_c   1.000
_cell.angle_alpha   90.00
_cell.angle_beta   90.00
_cell.angle_gamma   90.00
#
_symmetry.space_group_name_H-M   'P 1'
#
loop_
_entity.id
_entity.type
_entity.pdbx_description
1 polymer ?
#
loop_
_entity_poly.entity_id
_entity_poly.type
_entity_poly.pdbx_seq_one_letter_code
_entity_poly.pdbx_strand_id
1 'polypeptide(L)'
;MNWIAINELSNKLPFPHGYRIEQLKRSEIRELIRCFRVWFPDVTVGAESCYQQKDFYNREVFVEGEPEKDVIVYLIKKGQEFAGMFSLQRSEHTRTLYGRIGAIAPQYRGEKLAHAAPALMEAMGRAMGIELVYGLAEFTIPNMQMVLERAGFQIVGIIPASDRLMVAPGVIKRVYEAVYVKVLAADADVLRPQYEGMTPKTKALYDFLFAG
;
A
#
# COMPACT_ATOMS: atom_id res chain seq x y z
N MET A 1 -10.55 13.16 10.24
CA MET A 1 -10.44 11.69 10.08
C MET A 1 -9.15 11.23 10.74
N ASN A 2 -9.21 10.43 11.81
CA ASN A 2 -8.04 10.03 12.59
C ASN A 2 -7.64 8.59 12.26
N TRP A 3 -6.35 8.27 12.39
CA TRP A 3 -5.88 6.90 12.32
C TRP A 3 -6.41 6.07 13.48
N ILE A 4 -6.79 4.83 13.21
CA ILE A 4 -7.19 3.88 14.26
C ILE A 4 -5.94 3.18 14.79
N ALA A 5 -5.86 3.02 16.10
CA ALA A 5 -4.73 2.33 16.71
C ALA A 5 -4.63 0.88 16.24
N ILE A 6 -3.44 0.46 15.84
CA ILE A 6 -3.23 -0.84 15.18
C ILE A 6 -3.61 -2.03 16.08
N ASN A 7 -3.53 -1.89 17.40
CA ASN A 7 -3.94 -2.92 18.35
C ASN A 7 -5.44 -3.26 18.28
N GLU A 8 -6.28 -2.32 17.86
CA GLU A 8 -7.73 -2.55 17.67
C GLU A 8 -8.03 -3.42 16.43
N LEU A 9 -7.09 -3.47 15.49
CA LEU A 9 -7.23 -4.18 14.22
C LEU A 9 -6.37 -5.45 14.13
N SER A 10 -5.30 -5.54 14.90
CA SER A 10 -4.26 -6.58 14.77
C SER A 10 -4.81 -8.00 14.81
N ASN A 11 -5.82 -8.27 15.65
CA ASN A 11 -6.44 -9.59 15.79
C ASN A 11 -7.28 -10.00 14.56
N LYS A 12 -7.59 -9.05 13.65
CA LYS A 12 -8.35 -9.30 12.42
C LYS A 12 -7.44 -9.53 11.21
N LEU A 13 -6.13 -9.34 11.38
CA LEU A 13 -5.17 -9.45 10.29
C LEU A 13 -4.63 -10.87 10.17
N PRO A 14 -4.46 -11.40 8.94
CA PRO A 14 -4.06 -12.79 8.70
C PRO A 14 -2.54 -13.00 8.87
N PHE A 15 -1.99 -12.66 10.03
CA PHE A 15 -0.59 -12.94 10.33
C PHE A 15 -0.40 -14.40 10.80
N PRO A 16 0.65 -15.08 10.34
CA PRO A 16 1.06 -16.35 10.90
C PRO A 16 1.44 -16.22 12.38
N HIS A 17 1.39 -17.33 13.12
CA HIS A 17 1.77 -17.35 14.52
C HIS A 17 3.21 -16.83 14.72
N GLY A 18 3.40 -16.05 15.79
CA GLY A 18 4.71 -15.47 16.15
C GLY A 18 5.03 -14.14 15.47
N TYR A 19 4.17 -13.65 14.57
CA TYR A 19 4.29 -12.32 13.99
C TYR A 19 3.35 -11.33 14.69
N ARG A 20 3.79 -10.09 14.79
CA ARG A 20 2.97 -8.96 15.25
C ARG A 20 3.18 -7.76 14.36
N ILE A 21 2.20 -6.86 14.36
CA ILE A 21 2.26 -5.58 13.67
C ILE A 21 2.20 -4.45 14.68
N GLU A 22 3.07 -3.47 14.54
CA GLU A 22 3.15 -2.30 15.42
C GLU A 22 3.31 -1.03 14.60
N GLN A 23 2.82 0.10 15.09
CA GLN A 23 3.13 1.39 14.48
C GLN A 23 4.61 1.72 14.71
N LEU A 24 5.24 2.32 13.70
CA LEU A 24 6.65 2.74 13.76
C LEU A 24 6.87 3.75 14.89
N LYS A 25 7.89 3.49 15.72
CA LYS A 25 8.37 4.40 16.77
C LYS A 25 9.56 5.24 16.29
N ARG A 26 9.72 6.43 16.86
CA ARG A 26 10.84 7.34 16.54
C ARG A 26 12.20 6.66 16.69
N SER A 27 12.38 5.86 17.72
CA SER A 27 13.63 5.12 17.99
C SER A 27 13.96 4.06 16.94
N GLU A 28 12.98 3.57 16.18
CA GLU A 28 13.11 2.47 15.22
C GLU A 28 13.43 2.95 13.79
N ILE A 29 13.27 4.25 13.50
CA ILE A 29 13.46 4.80 12.14
C ILE A 29 14.84 4.48 11.57
N ARG A 30 15.92 4.67 12.36
CA ARG A 30 17.29 4.41 11.90
C ARG A 30 17.46 2.94 11.50
N GLU A 31 16.94 2.04 12.31
CA GLU A 31 17.01 0.60 12.05
C GLU A 31 16.17 0.21 10.84
N LEU A 32 14.96 0.75 10.71
CA LEU A 32 14.11 0.51 9.54
C LEU A 32 14.81 0.96 8.24
N ILE A 33 15.41 2.14 8.21
CA ILE A 33 16.16 2.63 7.04
C ILE A 33 17.30 1.67 6.69
N ARG A 34 18.04 1.18 7.69
CA ARG A 34 19.13 0.21 7.50
C ARG A 34 18.59 -1.10 6.91
N CYS A 35 17.52 -1.63 7.49
CA CYS A 35 16.88 -2.85 7.01
C CYS A 35 16.34 -2.69 5.60
N PHE A 36 15.64 -1.60 5.30
CA PHE A 36 15.05 -1.35 3.99
C PHE A 36 16.13 -1.30 2.88
N ARG A 37 17.27 -0.67 3.13
CA ARG A 37 18.42 -0.66 2.20
C ARG A 37 18.98 -2.05 1.92
N VAL A 38 18.97 -2.93 2.92
CA VAL A 38 19.41 -4.33 2.77
C VAL A 38 18.36 -5.16 2.03
N TRP A 39 17.07 -4.94 2.32
CA TRP A 39 15.98 -5.70 1.70
C TRP A 39 15.78 -5.36 0.22
N PHE A 40 16.02 -4.08 -0.12
CA PHE A 40 15.76 -3.50 -1.43
C PHE A 40 16.89 -2.55 -1.85
N PRO A 41 18.09 -3.10 -2.15
CA PRO A 41 19.27 -2.29 -2.48
C PRO A 41 19.09 -1.48 -3.77
N ASP A 42 18.21 -1.94 -4.67
CA ASP A 42 17.95 -1.32 -5.97
C ASP A 42 16.89 -0.19 -5.91
N VAL A 43 16.19 -0.03 -4.77
CA VAL A 43 15.19 1.03 -4.56
C VAL A 43 15.89 2.34 -4.16
N THR A 44 16.66 2.90 -5.07
CA THR A 44 17.40 4.17 -4.89
C THR A 44 16.72 5.35 -5.59
N VAL A 45 15.71 5.07 -6.40
CA VAL A 45 14.91 6.03 -7.17
C VAL A 45 13.43 5.63 -7.10
N GLY A 46 12.54 6.50 -7.61
CA GLY A 46 11.11 6.25 -7.61
C GLY A 46 10.44 6.60 -6.28
N ALA A 47 9.16 6.29 -6.19
CA ALA A 47 8.31 6.68 -5.07
C ALA A 47 8.77 6.07 -3.73
N GLU A 48 9.24 4.82 -3.76
CA GLU A 48 9.66 4.10 -2.57
C GLU A 48 11.05 4.53 -2.04
N SER A 49 11.85 5.24 -2.84
CA SER A 49 13.19 5.69 -2.42
C SER A 49 13.17 6.61 -1.19
N CYS A 50 12.05 7.28 -0.94
CA CYS A 50 11.86 8.13 0.24
C CYS A 50 12.00 7.35 1.56
N TYR A 51 11.69 6.04 1.58
CA TYR A 51 11.84 5.20 2.79
C TYR A 51 13.30 4.98 3.20
N GLN A 52 14.26 5.33 2.37
CA GLN A 52 15.69 5.34 2.70
C GLN A 52 16.17 6.66 3.31
N GLN A 53 15.29 7.67 3.42
CA GLN A 53 15.63 9.03 3.82
C GLN A 53 14.99 9.39 5.18
N LYS A 54 15.81 9.80 6.15
CA LYS A 54 15.34 10.17 7.48
C LYS A 54 14.33 11.34 7.44
N ASP A 55 14.55 12.29 6.54
CA ASP A 55 13.70 13.48 6.42
C ASP A 55 12.27 13.16 6.00
N PHE A 56 12.06 12.11 5.22
CA PHE A 56 10.73 11.62 4.89
C PHE A 56 9.94 11.25 6.15
N TYR A 57 10.55 10.47 7.06
CA TYR A 57 9.90 10.10 8.33
C TYR A 57 9.62 11.32 9.21
N ASN A 58 10.54 12.27 9.24
CA ASN A 58 10.37 13.48 10.04
C ASN A 58 9.23 14.37 9.56
N ARG A 59 9.06 14.50 8.24
CA ARG A 59 8.09 15.44 7.65
C ARG A 59 6.74 14.81 7.36
N GLU A 60 6.74 13.57 6.86
CA GLU A 60 5.55 12.99 6.24
C GLU A 60 4.90 11.87 7.09
N VAL A 61 5.70 11.15 7.90
CA VAL A 61 5.20 9.94 8.57
C VAL A 61 4.68 10.25 9.96
N PHE A 62 3.46 9.78 10.25
CA PHE A 62 2.90 9.73 11.59
C PHE A 62 3.59 8.63 12.39
N VAL A 63 4.37 9.03 13.36
CA VAL A 63 5.13 8.15 14.26
C VAL A 63 4.37 8.04 15.59
N GLU A 64 4.41 6.86 16.22
CA GLU A 64 3.72 6.62 17.50
C GLU A 64 4.08 7.67 18.55
N GLY A 65 3.06 8.26 19.17
CA GLY A 65 3.20 9.30 20.19
C GLY A 65 3.45 10.71 19.67
N GLU A 66 3.39 10.94 18.36
CA GLU A 66 3.58 12.25 17.74
C GLU A 66 2.27 12.78 17.11
N PRO A 67 2.22 14.06 16.69
CA PRO A 67 1.07 14.59 15.96
C PRO A 67 0.80 13.79 14.68
N GLU A 68 -0.48 13.58 14.40
CA GLU A 68 -0.91 12.85 13.21
C GLU A 68 -0.49 13.53 11.92
N LYS A 69 -0.15 12.70 10.93
CA LYS A 69 0.14 13.06 9.54
C LYS A 69 -0.57 12.08 8.61
N ASP A 70 -0.55 12.34 7.32
CA ASP A 70 -1.32 11.56 6.36
C ASP A 70 -0.65 10.25 5.96
N VAL A 71 0.63 10.08 6.19
CA VAL A 71 1.35 8.81 5.96
C VAL A 71 1.61 8.11 7.29
N ILE A 72 1.33 6.82 7.34
CA ILE A 72 1.65 5.96 8.49
C ILE A 72 2.50 4.77 8.03
N VAL A 73 3.38 4.31 8.91
CA VAL A 73 4.20 3.12 8.69
C VAL A 73 3.99 2.13 9.82
N TYR A 74 3.74 0.90 9.46
CA TYR A 74 3.64 -0.24 10.37
C TYR A 74 4.81 -1.19 10.16
N LEU A 75 5.37 -1.69 11.26
CA LEU A 75 6.41 -2.72 11.27
C LEU A 75 5.79 -4.09 11.51
N ILE A 76 6.19 -5.06 10.70
CA ILE A 76 5.93 -6.47 10.97
C ILE A 76 7.15 -7.01 11.71
N LYS A 77 6.93 -7.60 12.88
CA LYS A 77 8.01 -8.12 13.73
C LYS A 77 7.82 -9.60 14.04
N LYS A 78 8.96 -10.33 14.09
CA LYS A 78 9.06 -11.68 14.65
C LYS A 78 10.06 -11.64 15.81
N GLY A 79 9.57 -11.80 17.04
CA GLY A 79 10.41 -11.47 18.21
C GLY A 79 10.82 -9.99 18.20
N GLN A 80 12.13 -9.73 18.16
CA GLN A 80 12.68 -8.37 18.06
C GLN A 80 13.09 -7.96 16.63
N GLU A 81 13.04 -8.90 15.70
CA GLU A 81 13.48 -8.66 14.33
C GLU A 81 12.38 -8.01 13.47
N PHE A 82 12.78 -7.12 12.57
CA PHE A 82 11.89 -6.58 11.54
C PHE A 82 11.74 -7.58 10.40
N ALA A 83 10.55 -8.14 10.26
CA ALA A 83 10.21 -9.07 9.19
C ALA A 83 9.67 -8.36 7.94
N GLY A 84 9.20 -7.11 8.10
CA GLY A 84 8.69 -6.32 7.00
C GLY A 84 8.09 -5.01 7.48
N MET A 85 7.52 -4.28 6.53
CA MET A 85 6.76 -3.05 6.80
C MET A 85 5.60 -2.89 5.82
N PHE A 86 4.56 -2.19 6.24
CA PHE A 86 3.51 -1.63 5.40
C PHE A 86 3.44 -0.13 5.59
N SER A 87 3.14 0.60 4.53
CA SER A 87 2.89 2.04 4.61
C SER A 87 1.59 2.39 3.90
N LEU A 88 0.79 3.20 4.56
CA LEU A 88 -0.49 3.70 4.06
C LEU A 88 -0.47 5.22 4.03
N GLN A 89 -1.25 5.79 3.12
CA GLN A 89 -1.48 7.22 3.05
C GLN A 89 -2.98 7.49 2.93
N ARG A 90 -3.50 8.33 3.83
CA ARG A 90 -4.89 8.78 3.78
C ARG A 90 -5.03 10.09 3.03
N SER A 91 -6.21 10.32 2.46
CA SER A 91 -6.64 11.63 1.98
C SER A 91 -8.03 11.92 2.57
N GLU A 92 -8.12 12.94 3.41
CA GLU A 92 -9.36 13.31 4.07
C GLU A 92 -10.39 13.88 3.08
N HIS A 93 -9.94 14.72 2.15
CA HIS A 93 -10.82 15.37 1.17
C HIS A 93 -11.51 14.38 0.22
N THR A 94 -10.81 13.32 -0.18
CA THR A 94 -11.34 12.30 -1.08
C THR A 94 -11.82 11.05 -0.37
N ARG A 95 -11.65 10.98 0.97
CA ARG A 95 -11.93 9.80 1.81
C ARG A 95 -11.32 8.53 1.23
N THR A 96 -10.05 8.63 0.81
CA THR A 96 -9.31 7.52 0.21
C THR A 96 -8.15 7.07 1.08
N LEU A 97 -7.78 5.80 0.95
CA LEU A 97 -6.61 5.20 1.58
C LEU A 97 -5.75 4.53 0.50
N TYR A 98 -4.52 5.00 0.37
CA TYR A 98 -3.53 4.47 -0.55
C TYR A 98 -2.56 3.54 0.15
N GLY A 99 -2.44 2.31 -0.34
CA GLY A 99 -1.37 1.39 0.05
C GLY A 99 -0.09 1.75 -0.69
N ARG A 100 0.83 2.45 0.00
CA ARG A 100 2.05 2.98 -0.61
C ARG A 100 3.09 1.91 -0.90
N ILE A 101 3.37 1.05 0.09
CA ILE A 101 4.35 -0.03 -0.04
C ILE A 101 4.05 -1.18 0.92
N GLY A 102 4.32 -2.40 0.47
CA GLY A 102 4.43 -3.59 1.30
C GLY A 102 5.82 -4.21 1.07
N ALA A 103 6.68 -4.12 2.06
CA ALA A 103 8.04 -4.60 1.98
C ALA A 103 8.28 -5.74 2.97
N ILE A 104 8.64 -6.92 2.48
CA ILE A 104 8.94 -8.10 3.30
C ILE A 104 10.44 -8.42 3.19
N ALA A 105 11.08 -8.57 4.34
CA ALA A 105 12.49 -8.93 4.41
C ALA A 105 12.76 -10.26 3.69
N PRO A 106 13.87 -10.41 2.94
CA PRO A 106 14.12 -11.57 2.08
C PRO A 106 13.98 -12.91 2.80
N GLN A 107 14.46 -13.03 4.05
CA GLN A 107 14.40 -14.26 4.85
C GLN A 107 12.99 -14.64 5.31
N TYR A 108 12.01 -13.74 5.20
CA TYR A 108 10.61 -13.97 5.58
C TYR A 108 9.65 -14.01 4.37
N ARG A 109 10.21 -13.95 3.15
CA ARG A 109 9.41 -14.13 1.92
C ARG A 109 8.89 -15.56 1.85
N GLY A 110 7.68 -15.72 1.30
CA GLY A 110 7.01 -17.03 1.26
C GLY A 110 6.16 -17.35 2.50
N GLU A 111 6.33 -16.66 3.63
CA GLU A 111 5.54 -16.87 4.85
C GLU A 111 4.14 -16.17 4.81
N LYS A 112 3.67 -15.76 3.63
CA LYS A 112 2.35 -15.15 3.38
C LYS A 112 2.11 -13.81 4.08
N LEU A 113 3.14 -13.15 4.61
CA LEU A 113 3.01 -11.87 5.34
C LEU A 113 2.38 -10.76 4.48
N ALA A 114 2.67 -10.76 3.18
CA ALA A 114 2.11 -9.76 2.24
C ALA A 114 0.56 -9.78 2.18
N HIS A 115 -0.09 -10.91 2.49
CA HIS A 115 -1.55 -11.00 2.51
C HIS A 115 -2.20 -10.12 3.59
N ALA A 116 -1.45 -9.74 4.61
CA ALA A 116 -1.95 -8.83 5.63
C ALA A 116 -2.08 -7.38 5.15
N ALA A 117 -1.37 -6.98 4.07
CA ALA A 117 -1.43 -5.61 3.56
C ALA A 117 -2.83 -5.19 3.08
N PRO A 118 -3.50 -5.89 2.14
CA PRO A 118 -4.84 -5.53 1.72
C PRO A 118 -5.88 -5.71 2.84
N ALA A 119 -5.70 -6.69 3.73
CA ALA A 119 -6.57 -6.85 4.90
C ALA A 119 -6.45 -5.66 5.85
N LEU A 120 -5.25 -5.15 6.08
CA LEU A 120 -5.00 -3.94 6.85
C LEU A 120 -5.64 -2.73 6.18
N MET A 121 -5.46 -2.56 4.86
CA MET A 121 -6.06 -1.46 4.10
C MET A 121 -7.58 -1.45 4.25
N GLU A 122 -8.23 -2.59 4.10
CA GLU A 122 -9.68 -2.70 4.24
C GLU A 122 -10.15 -2.46 5.69
N ALA A 123 -9.52 -3.11 6.67
CA ALA A 123 -9.91 -2.98 8.08
C ALA A 123 -9.71 -1.54 8.58
N MET A 124 -8.58 -0.92 8.24
CA MET A 124 -8.28 0.47 8.56
C MET A 124 -9.26 1.41 7.85
N GLY A 125 -9.47 1.20 6.55
CA GLY A 125 -10.39 2.00 5.75
C GLY A 125 -11.81 2.01 6.31
N ARG A 126 -12.37 0.83 6.64
CA ARG A 126 -13.71 0.73 7.24
C ARG A 126 -13.79 1.40 8.60
N ALA A 127 -12.78 1.22 9.45
CA ALA A 127 -12.77 1.81 10.79
C ALA A 127 -12.64 3.34 10.76
N MET A 128 -11.98 3.89 9.75
CA MET A 128 -11.81 5.35 9.56
C MET A 128 -12.95 6.00 8.74
N GLY A 129 -13.90 5.23 8.19
CA GLY A 129 -14.92 5.75 7.28
C GLY A 129 -14.36 6.19 5.93
N ILE A 130 -13.31 5.52 5.47
CA ILE A 130 -12.78 5.63 4.10
C ILE A 130 -13.78 5.00 3.12
N GLU A 131 -13.93 5.61 1.96
CA GLU A 131 -14.88 5.19 0.91
C GLU A 131 -14.21 4.41 -0.21
N LEU A 132 -12.90 4.62 -0.44
CA LEU A 132 -12.11 3.93 -1.45
C LEU A 132 -10.73 3.59 -0.94
N VAL A 133 -10.32 2.33 -1.06
CA VAL A 133 -8.94 1.90 -0.87
C VAL A 133 -8.31 1.51 -2.20
N TYR A 134 -7.04 1.87 -2.42
CA TYR A 134 -6.35 1.55 -3.67
C TYR A 134 -4.86 1.32 -3.46
N GLY A 135 -4.26 0.62 -4.40
CA GLY A 135 -2.83 0.36 -4.46
C GLY A 135 -2.34 0.23 -5.88
N LEU A 136 -1.05 0.39 -6.07
CA LEU A 136 -0.37 0.18 -7.34
C LEU A 136 0.47 -1.10 -7.26
N ALA A 137 0.55 -1.83 -8.35
CA ALA A 137 1.36 -3.03 -8.44
C ALA A 137 2.17 -3.03 -9.73
N GLU A 138 3.48 -3.14 -9.61
CA GLU A 138 4.40 -3.25 -10.73
C GLU A 138 4.22 -4.55 -11.50
N PHE A 139 4.67 -4.56 -12.76
CA PHE A 139 4.66 -5.75 -13.64
C PHE A 139 5.93 -6.59 -13.58
N THR A 140 6.92 -6.20 -12.78
CA THR A 140 8.18 -6.96 -12.67
C THR A 140 7.97 -8.34 -12.06
N ILE A 141 7.04 -8.45 -11.09
CA ILE A 141 6.63 -9.72 -10.48
C ILE A 141 5.13 -9.72 -10.19
N PRO A 142 4.41 -10.84 -10.39
CA PRO A 142 2.95 -10.88 -10.22
C PRO A 142 2.48 -10.97 -8.77
N ASN A 143 3.37 -11.09 -7.80
CA ASN A 143 3.03 -11.44 -6.42
C ASN A 143 2.03 -10.46 -5.78
N MET A 144 2.25 -9.15 -5.90
CA MET A 144 1.35 -8.16 -5.30
C MET A 144 0.02 -8.11 -6.05
N GLN A 145 0.03 -8.27 -7.37
CA GLN A 145 -1.19 -8.37 -8.18
C GLN A 145 -2.08 -9.50 -7.65
N MET A 146 -1.52 -10.72 -7.53
CA MET A 146 -2.25 -11.89 -7.00
C MET A 146 -2.75 -11.68 -5.56
N VAL A 147 -2.00 -10.99 -4.71
CA VAL A 147 -2.38 -10.70 -3.32
C VAL A 147 -3.59 -9.76 -3.28
N LEU A 148 -3.59 -8.71 -4.09
CA LEU A 148 -4.68 -7.74 -4.19
C LEU A 148 -5.95 -8.39 -4.77
N GLU A 149 -5.82 -9.16 -5.87
CA GLU A 149 -6.93 -9.87 -6.50
C GLU A 149 -7.61 -10.86 -5.54
N ARG A 150 -6.82 -11.67 -4.82
CA ARG A 150 -7.35 -12.61 -3.82
C ARG A 150 -8.04 -11.91 -2.65
N ALA A 151 -7.67 -10.68 -2.34
CA ALA A 151 -8.31 -9.86 -1.33
C ALA A 151 -9.56 -9.12 -1.86
N GLY A 152 -9.95 -9.36 -3.13
CA GLY A 152 -11.12 -8.76 -3.76
C GLY A 152 -10.92 -7.32 -4.20
N PHE A 153 -9.67 -6.90 -4.42
CA PHE A 153 -9.39 -5.66 -5.13
C PHE A 153 -9.58 -5.89 -6.63
N GLN A 154 -10.19 -4.93 -7.29
CA GLN A 154 -10.44 -4.96 -8.72
C GLN A 154 -9.38 -4.14 -9.47
N ILE A 155 -8.82 -4.70 -10.55
CA ILE A 155 -7.99 -3.94 -11.47
C ILE A 155 -8.89 -2.96 -12.25
N VAL A 156 -8.49 -1.69 -12.31
CA VAL A 156 -9.27 -0.64 -12.99
C VAL A 156 -8.46 0.10 -14.06
N GLY A 157 -7.21 -0.26 -14.24
CA GLY A 157 -6.39 0.32 -15.29
C GLY A 157 -4.90 0.07 -15.12
N ILE A 158 -4.15 0.60 -16.07
CA ILE A 158 -2.69 0.53 -16.13
C ILE A 158 -2.16 1.93 -16.37
N ILE A 159 -1.21 2.37 -15.56
CA ILE A 159 -0.53 3.66 -15.74
C ILE A 159 0.81 3.39 -16.44
N PRO A 160 0.99 3.83 -17.69
CA PRO A 160 2.26 3.70 -18.39
C PRO A 160 3.29 4.67 -17.81
N ALA A 161 4.51 4.20 -17.62
CA ALA A 161 5.63 5.01 -17.15
C ALA A 161 5.35 5.72 -15.80
N SER A 162 4.61 5.08 -14.93
CA SER A 162 4.13 5.59 -13.65
C SER A 162 5.27 5.93 -12.70
N ASP A 163 6.18 5.00 -12.46
CA ASP A 163 7.29 5.17 -11.53
C ASP A 163 8.65 4.91 -12.19
N ARG A 164 9.72 5.01 -11.43
CA ARG A 164 11.11 4.83 -11.84
C ARG A 164 11.74 3.68 -11.04
N LEU A 165 12.41 2.77 -11.74
CA LEU A 165 13.09 1.63 -11.13
C LEU A 165 14.52 1.54 -11.66
N MET A 166 15.48 1.19 -10.79
CA MET A 166 16.82 0.82 -11.20
C MET A 166 16.82 -0.65 -11.65
N VAL A 167 16.79 -0.87 -12.98
CA VAL A 167 16.68 -2.21 -13.58
C VAL A 167 18.01 -2.93 -13.73
N ALA A 168 19.12 -2.20 -13.62
CA ALA A 168 20.48 -2.68 -13.52
C ALA A 168 21.35 -1.60 -12.88
N PRO A 169 22.55 -1.88 -12.39
CA PRO A 169 23.42 -0.89 -11.79
C PRO A 169 23.59 0.37 -12.67
N GLY A 170 23.10 1.51 -12.18
CA GLY A 170 23.12 2.79 -12.88
C GLY A 170 22.11 2.96 -14.02
N VAL A 171 21.29 1.96 -14.33
CA VAL A 171 20.29 2.00 -15.40
C VAL A 171 18.90 2.20 -14.81
N ILE A 172 18.36 3.40 -14.97
CA ILE A 172 17.04 3.76 -14.46
C ILE A 172 16.05 3.78 -15.63
N LYS A 173 14.90 3.10 -15.46
CA LYS A 173 13.80 3.12 -16.41
C LYS A 173 12.49 3.48 -15.73
N ARG A 174 11.53 3.98 -16.52
CA ARG A 174 10.15 4.10 -16.07
C ARG A 174 9.45 2.75 -16.21
N VAL A 175 8.61 2.41 -15.25
CA VAL A 175 7.87 1.16 -15.19
C VAL A 175 6.36 1.40 -15.28
N TYR A 176 5.65 0.38 -15.67
CA TYR A 176 4.19 0.36 -15.70
C TYR A 176 3.66 -0.17 -14.38
N GLU A 177 2.51 0.33 -13.96
CA GLU A 177 1.82 -0.16 -12.77
C GLU A 177 0.35 -0.40 -13.06
N ALA A 178 -0.18 -1.50 -12.54
CA ALA A 178 -1.61 -1.76 -12.48
C ALA A 178 -2.23 -1.05 -11.28
N VAL A 179 -3.40 -0.44 -11.48
CA VAL A 179 -4.19 0.22 -10.44
C VAL A 179 -5.23 -0.76 -9.94
N TYR A 180 -5.17 -1.06 -8.65
CA TYR A 180 -6.12 -1.92 -7.95
C TYR A 180 -6.93 -1.11 -6.95
N VAL A 181 -8.23 -1.28 -6.97
CA VAL A 181 -9.16 -0.56 -6.07
C VAL A 181 -10.10 -1.51 -5.35
N LYS A 182 -10.56 -1.09 -4.19
CA LYS A 182 -11.70 -1.69 -3.49
C LYS A 182 -12.58 -0.57 -2.96
N VAL A 183 -13.82 -0.48 -3.47
CA VAL A 183 -14.81 0.48 -2.99
C VAL A 183 -15.36 0.01 -1.66
N LEU A 184 -15.36 0.89 -0.66
CA LEU A 184 -15.90 0.65 0.68
C LEU A 184 -17.17 1.46 0.93
N ALA A 185 -17.44 2.48 0.09
CA ALA A 185 -18.69 3.24 0.12
C ALA A 185 -19.90 2.31 -0.12
N ALA A 186 -21.03 2.66 0.44
CA ALA A 186 -22.28 1.95 0.13
C ALA A 186 -22.69 2.21 -1.34
N ASP A 187 -23.31 1.22 -1.97
CA ASP A 187 -23.73 1.36 -3.39
C ASP A 187 -24.64 2.56 -3.63
N ALA A 188 -25.43 2.95 -2.64
CA ALA A 188 -26.31 4.13 -2.72
C ALA A 188 -25.54 5.45 -2.77
N ASP A 189 -24.30 5.48 -2.29
CA ASP A 189 -23.45 6.67 -2.25
C ASP A 189 -22.53 6.77 -3.48
N VAL A 190 -22.60 5.78 -4.40
CA VAL A 190 -21.81 5.76 -5.63
C VAL A 190 -22.64 6.19 -6.81
N LEU A 191 -22.34 7.37 -7.37
CA LEU A 191 -22.95 7.83 -8.61
C LEU A 191 -22.45 6.97 -9.78
N ARG A 192 -23.36 6.17 -10.36
CA ARG A 192 -23.03 5.37 -11.53
C ARG A 192 -22.85 6.26 -12.76
N PRO A 193 -21.82 6.01 -13.58
CA PRO A 193 -21.60 6.82 -14.78
C PRO A 193 -22.71 6.61 -15.81
N GLN A 194 -23.05 7.70 -16.55
CA GLN A 194 -23.99 7.63 -17.64
C GLN A 194 -23.25 7.39 -18.96
N TYR A 195 -23.75 6.43 -19.75
CA TYR A 195 -23.12 6.02 -21.02
C TYR A 195 -23.00 7.17 -22.03
N GLU A 196 -23.97 8.10 -22.00
CA GLU A 196 -24.00 9.28 -22.88
C GLU A 196 -22.83 10.23 -22.63
N GLY A 197 -22.32 10.25 -21.40
CA GLY A 197 -21.14 11.05 -21.01
C GLY A 197 -19.79 10.43 -21.40
N MET A 198 -19.79 9.23 -21.99
CA MET A 198 -18.56 8.51 -22.32
C MET A 198 -18.23 8.58 -23.80
N THR A 199 -16.92 8.75 -24.11
CA THR A 199 -16.43 8.53 -25.49
C THR A 199 -16.51 7.04 -25.86
N PRO A 200 -16.48 6.68 -27.17
CA PRO A 200 -16.48 5.26 -27.57
C PRO A 200 -15.36 4.42 -26.94
N LYS A 201 -14.14 4.99 -26.78
CA LYS A 201 -13.02 4.30 -26.12
C LYS A 201 -13.29 4.11 -24.63
N THR A 202 -13.84 5.11 -23.95
CA THR A 202 -14.16 5.01 -22.52
C THR A 202 -15.25 3.98 -22.27
N LYS A 203 -16.28 3.91 -23.14
CA LYS A 203 -17.32 2.87 -23.07
C LYS A 203 -16.74 1.47 -23.20
N ALA A 204 -15.94 1.24 -24.23
CA ALA A 204 -15.30 -0.07 -24.45
C ALA A 204 -14.44 -0.51 -23.24
N LEU A 205 -13.68 0.41 -22.64
CA LEU A 205 -12.90 0.12 -21.46
C LEU A 205 -13.80 -0.12 -20.23
N TYR A 206 -14.84 0.70 -20.06
CA TYR A 206 -15.79 0.54 -18.96
C TYR A 206 -16.48 -0.84 -19.02
N ASP A 207 -16.95 -1.23 -20.22
CA ASP A 207 -17.58 -2.52 -20.43
C ASP A 207 -16.63 -3.68 -20.14
N PHE A 208 -15.39 -3.56 -20.59
CA PHE A 208 -14.35 -4.56 -20.30
C PHE A 208 -14.09 -4.73 -18.78
N LEU A 209 -14.07 -3.61 -18.04
CA LEU A 209 -13.73 -3.63 -16.61
C LEU A 209 -14.91 -3.96 -15.69
N PHE A 210 -16.15 -3.59 -16.08
CA PHE A 210 -17.29 -3.55 -15.15
C PHE A 210 -18.58 -4.20 -15.65
N ALA A 211 -18.70 -4.59 -16.93
CA ALA A 211 -19.91 -5.22 -17.49
C ALA A 211 -19.83 -6.74 -17.60
N GLY A 212 -18.93 -7.39 -16.83
CA GLY A 212 -18.78 -8.84 -16.74
C GLY A 212 -19.72 -9.50 -15.72
#